data_d40b731cc84b56a2201952c4aa7b07fd
#
_entry.id   d40b731cc84b56a2201952c4aa7b07fd
#
_cell.length_a   1.000
_cell.length_b   1.000
_cell.length_c   1.000
_cell.angle_alpha   90.00
_cell.angle_beta   90.00
_cell.angle_gamma   90.00
#
_symmetry.space_group_name_H-M   'P 1'
#
loop_
_entity.id
_entity.type
_entity.pdbx_description
1 polymer ?
#
loop_
_entity_poly.entity_id
_entity_poly.type
_entity_poly.pdbx_seq_one_letter_code
_entity_poly.pdbx_strand_id
1 'polypeptide(L)'
;MVKITCRALLAPLSLAASLFVTSCGDGQGSRGETSRGSPRVLLIGIDGVRPDVLAEVPTPNIDALAAAGWYTAEARTTTPSVSGPSWSSMLTGVWPGKHGVTNNNFTGRNYAQYPSFLTRVEQTRPELATFAALDWLPLAELPDDPGPVLPPAIDTRVTFDGYEHGWAEADGMVTEAAVAHLREADPDALFVYLGDPDETSHRHGSIGTEYRDAIALSDRHVGMLIDAVRARPTHPDEDWLILISTDHGRRPDGGHGGDSPEEMTIFILASGPATADWPEPGPAGIVDVAVTALAHLGIEIDPAWGLDGRPLGTER
;
A
#
# COMPACT_ATOMS: atom_id res chain seq x y z
N MET A 1 24.18 -31.99 47.25
CA MET A 1 24.76 -33.14 46.54
C MET A 1 23.66 -33.78 45.69
N VAL A 2 23.67 -33.52 44.42
CA VAL A 2 22.72 -34.11 43.45
C VAL A 2 23.57 -34.88 42.44
N LYS A 3 23.33 -36.17 42.31
CA LYS A 3 24.02 -37.07 41.39
C LYS A 3 23.36 -36.98 40.01
N ILE A 4 24.14 -36.66 38.99
CA ILE A 4 23.72 -36.75 37.58
C ILE A 4 24.21 -38.08 37.05
N THR A 5 23.27 -38.89 36.51
CA THR A 5 23.55 -40.19 35.86
C THR A 5 23.32 -40.00 34.33
N CYS A 6 24.42 -40.07 33.56
CA CYS A 6 24.36 -40.16 32.10
C CYS A 6 24.10 -41.65 31.71
N ARG A 7 23.10 -41.88 30.85
CA ARG A 7 22.94 -43.15 30.13
C ARG A 7 23.25 -42.90 28.66
N ALA A 8 24.29 -43.55 28.17
CA ALA A 8 24.60 -43.67 26.76
C ALA A 8 23.78 -44.78 26.13
N LEU A 9 23.10 -44.52 25.03
CA LEU A 9 22.45 -45.51 24.17
C LEU A 9 23.25 -45.62 22.88
N LEU A 10 23.85 -46.79 22.67
CA LEU A 10 24.46 -47.21 21.41
C LEU A 10 23.35 -47.76 20.49
N ALA A 11 23.24 -47.27 19.28
CA ALA A 11 22.42 -47.83 18.21
C ALA A 11 23.33 -48.48 17.13
N PRO A 12 22.93 -49.59 16.52
CA PRO A 12 23.80 -50.31 15.57
C PRO A 12 23.73 -49.70 14.16
N LEU A 13 24.89 -49.71 13.51
CA LEU A 13 25.08 -49.33 12.12
C LEU A 13 24.59 -50.45 11.20
N SER A 14 23.53 -50.23 10.42
CA SER A 14 23.12 -51.11 9.32
C SER A 14 23.63 -50.56 7.99
N LEU A 15 24.51 -51.32 7.36
CA LEU A 15 25.07 -51.02 6.04
C LEU A 15 24.09 -51.53 4.97
N ALA A 16 23.40 -50.67 4.26
CA ALA A 16 22.59 -50.98 3.09
C ALA A 16 23.32 -50.55 1.82
N ALA A 17 23.69 -51.53 0.99
CA ALA A 17 24.26 -51.32 -0.30
C ALA A 17 23.15 -50.97 -1.30
N SER A 18 23.13 -49.77 -1.86
CA SER A 18 22.21 -49.33 -2.92
C SER A 18 22.87 -49.43 -4.29
N LEU A 19 22.31 -50.27 -5.15
CA LEU A 19 22.64 -50.36 -6.57
C LEU A 19 22.24 -49.05 -7.28
N PHE A 20 23.19 -48.42 -7.94
CA PHE A 20 22.92 -47.31 -8.87
C PHE A 20 22.40 -47.88 -10.19
N VAL A 21 21.14 -47.56 -10.51
CA VAL A 21 20.59 -47.70 -11.87
C VAL A 21 20.69 -46.32 -12.49
N THR A 22 21.57 -46.16 -13.47
CA THR A 22 21.64 -44.94 -14.31
C THR A 22 20.50 -45.00 -15.32
N SER A 23 19.46 -44.18 -15.08
CA SER A 23 18.46 -43.86 -16.08
C SER A 23 18.88 -42.53 -16.78
N CYS A 24 19.20 -42.64 -18.08
CA CYS A 24 19.28 -41.46 -18.94
C CYS A 24 17.82 -41.00 -19.18
N GLY A 25 17.42 -39.90 -18.55
CA GLY A 25 16.17 -39.22 -18.79
C GLY A 25 16.47 -37.83 -19.38
N ASP A 26 15.85 -37.57 -20.50
CA ASP A 26 15.95 -36.33 -21.26
C ASP A 26 15.70 -35.08 -20.39
N GLY A 27 16.68 -34.19 -20.36
CA GLY A 27 16.58 -32.94 -19.65
C GLY A 27 15.61 -31.98 -20.35
N GLN A 28 14.36 -31.96 -19.90
CA GLN A 28 13.55 -30.74 -20.02
C GLN A 28 14.08 -29.75 -19.00
N GLY A 29 14.80 -28.74 -19.51
CA GLY A 29 15.23 -27.60 -18.71
C GLY A 29 14.03 -26.91 -18.10
N SER A 30 13.81 -27.09 -16.80
CA SER A 30 13.02 -26.16 -16.03
C SER A 30 13.69 -24.79 -16.20
N ARG A 31 13.00 -23.87 -16.84
CA ARG A 31 13.37 -22.43 -16.72
C ARG A 31 13.44 -22.17 -15.23
N GLY A 32 14.64 -21.86 -14.75
CA GLY A 32 14.82 -21.49 -13.36
C GLY A 32 13.87 -20.34 -13.04
N GLU A 33 12.90 -20.57 -12.16
CA GLU A 33 12.27 -19.50 -11.44
C GLU A 33 13.41 -18.77 -10.73
N THR A 34 13.73 -17.59 -11.23
CA THR A 34 14.55 -16.65 -10.48
C THR A 34 13.76 -16.39 -9.21
N SER A 35 14.26 -16.88 -8.08
CA SER A 35 13.69 -16.59 -6.75
C SER A 35 13.61 -15.08 -6.65
N ARG A 36 12.40 -14.52 -6.79
CA ARG A 36 12.12 -13.14 -6.41
C ARG A 36 12.40 -13.04 -4.92
N GLY A 37 12.90 -11.90 -4.46
CA GLY A 37 13.13 -11.62 -3.04
C GLY A 37 11.85 -11.77 -2.20
N SER A 38 11.97 -11.55 -0.91
CA SER A 38 10.81 -11.53 0.00
C SER A 38 9.85 -10.40 -0.39
N PRO A 39 8.58 -10.68 -0.71
CA PRO A 39 7.64 -9.66 -1.15
C PRO A 39 7.32 -8.66 -0.05
N ARG A 40 7.36 -7.38 -0.38
CA ARG A 40 7.05 -6.25 0.51
C ARG A 40 6.25 -5.20 -0.21
N VAL A 41 5.38 -4.49 0.52
CA VAL A 41 4.53 -3.44 -0.05
C VAL A 41 4.68 -2.14 0.73
N LEU A 42 4.90 -1.04 0.03
CA LEU A 42 4.74 0.31 0.54
C LEU A 42 3.65 1.02 -0.28
N LEU A 43 2.49 1.24 0.32
CA LEU A 43 1.43 2.07 -0.22
C LEU A 43 1.57 3.50 0.34
N ILE A 44 1.78 4.47 -0.55
CA ILE A 44 1.79 5.89 -0.23
C ILE A 44 0.51 6.51 -0.80
N GLY A 45 -0.33 7.04 0.08
CA GLY A 45 -1.53 7.76 -0.27
C GLY A 45 -1.30 9.26 -0.16
N ILE A 46 -1.58 10.02 -1.22
CA ILE A 46 -1.47 11.49 -1.23
C ILE A 46 -2.87 12.05 -1.48
N ASP A 47 -3.48 12.70 -0.48
CA ASP A 47 -4.88 13.11 -0.54
C ASP A 47 -5.12 14.24 -1.55
N GLY A 48 -6.19 14.11 -2.32
CA GLY A 48 -6.75 15.18 -3.15
C GLY A 48 -5.87 15.65 -4.31
N VAL A 49 -4.99 14.82 -4.86
CA VAL A 49 -4.10 15.19 -5.97
C VAL A 49 -4.78 15.02 -7.33
N ARG A 50 -4.85 16.11 -8.09
CA ARG A 50 -5.31 16.11 -9.49
C ARG A 50 -4.23 15.57 -10.42
N PRO A 51 -4.51 14.49 -11.21
CA PRO A 51 -3.50 13.94 -12.11
C PRO A 51 -3.01 14.90 -13.20
N ASP A 52 -3.89 15.78 -13.70
CA ASP A 52 -3.54 16.78 -14.70
C ASP A 52 -2.60 17.86 -14.16
N VAL A 53 -2.76 18.27 -12.89
CA VAL A 53 -1.85 19.22 -12.24
C VAL A 53 -0.55 18.53 -11.83
N LEU A 54 -0.60 17.29 -11.35
CA LEU A 54 0.59 16.48 -11.05
C LEU A 54 1.52 16.41 -12.27
N ALA A 55 0.97 16.21 -13.46
CA ALA A 55 1.74 16.13 -14.71
C ALA A 55 2.47 17.45 -15.08
N GLU A 56 2.08 18.58 -14.47
CA GLU A 56 2.67 19.89 -14.73
C GLU A 56 3.67 20.32 -13.63
N VAL A 57 3.69 19.61 -12.50
CA VAL A 57 4.58 19.91 -11.36
C VAL A 57 5.85 19.08 -11.49
N PRO A 58 7.05 19.67 -11.28
CA PRO A 58 8.27 18.89 -11.20
C PRO A 58 8.23 17.93 -9.99
N THR A 59 8.06 16.65 -10.25
CA THR A 59 7.98 15.57 -9.26
C THR A 59 8.99 14.47 -9.56
N PRO A 60 10.31 14.76 -9.46
CA PRO A 60 11.36 13.87 -9.95
C PRO A 60 11.35 12.47 -9.33
N ASN A 61 10.87 12.31 -8.09
CA ASN A 61 10.80 11.01 -7.42
C ASN A 61 9.61 10.18 -7.94
N ILE A 62 8.43 10.79 -8.02
CA ILE A 62 7.23 10.16 -8.60
C ILE A 62 7.44 9.88 -10.09
N ASP A 63 8.00 10.83 -10.84
CA ASP A 63 8.30 10.70 -12.27
C ASP A 63 9.26 9.52 -12.54
N ALA A 64 10.30 9.37 -11.72
CA ALA A 64 11.25 8.26 -11.85
C ALA A 64 10.61 6.90 -11.57
N LEU A 65 9.70 6.82 -10.58
CA LEU A 65 8.95 5.60 -10.28
C LEU A 65 7.95 5.27 -11.39
N ALA A 66 7.26 6.28 -11.92
CA ALA A 66 6.31 6.11 -13.04
C ALA A 66 7.01 5.63 -14.31
N ALA A 67 8.19 6.19 -14.62
CA ALA A 67 8.98 5.81 -15.78
C ALA A 67 9.56 4.39 -15.66
N ALA A 68 9.79 3.89 -14.44
CA ALA A 68 10.35 2.56 -14.18
C ALA A 68 9.28 1.49 -13.92
N GLY A 69 8.02 1.87 -13.81
CA GLY A 69 6.91 1.00 -13.38
C GLY A 69 5.68 1.09 -14.28
N TRP A 70 4.54 0.86 -13.67
CA TRP A 70 3.23 0.94 -14.27
C TRP A 70 2.51 2.20 -13.73
N TYR A 71 2.00 3.05 -14.61
CA TYR A 71 1.38 4.31 -14.23
C TYR A 71 0.14 4.60 -15.09
N THR A 72 -0.94 5.01 -14.46
CA THR A 72 -2.11 5.56 -15.13
C THR A 72 -2.60 6.85 -14.46
N ALA A 73 -2.93 7.85 -15.26
CA ALA A 73 -3.58 9.09 -14.83
C ALA A 73 -5.11 9.07 -15.06
N GLU A 74 -5.66 7.91 -15.43
CA GLU A 74 -7.05 7.76 -15.83
C GLU A 74 -7.82 6.75 -14.97
N ALA A 75 -7.29 6.39 -13.80
CA ALA A 75 -7.99 5.54 -12.86
C ALA A 75 -9.20 6.27 -12.25
N ARG A 76 -10.12 5.51 -11.66
CA ARG A 76 -11.39 6.06 -11.16
C ARG A 76 -11.53 5.83 -9.67
N THR A 77 -11.96 6.88 -8.99
CA THR A 77 -12.39 6.81 -7.59
C THR A 77 -13.89 6.52 -7.48
N THR A 78 -14.41 6.56 -6.26
CA THR A 78 -15.81 6.31 -5.92
C THR A 78 -16.66 7.59 -5.96
N THR A 79 -17.98 7.41 -5.99
CA THR A 79 -18.96 8.48 -5.75
C THR A 79 -19.68 8.23 -4.42
N PRO A 80 -19.72 9.24 -3.51
CA PRO A 80 -19.13 10.56 -3.64
C PRO A 80 -17.59 10.53 -3.58
N SER A 81 -16.93 11.44 -4.32
CA SER A 81 -15.48 11.61 -4.35
C SER A 81 -14.99 12.39 -3.11
N VAL A 82 -15.15 11.78 -1.95
CA VAL A 82 -14.84 12.32 -0.62
C VAL A 82 -13.87 11.37 0.08
N SER A 83 -12.96 11.90 0.88
CA SER A 83 -11.85 11.14 1.48
C SER A 83 -12.32 9.88 2.24
N GLY A 84 -13.35 9.96 3.09
CA GLY A 84 -13.85 8.80 3.83
C GLY A 84 -14.24 7.60 2.95
N PRO A 85 -15.17 7.75 1.98
CA PRO A 85 -15.52 6.72 1.01
C PRO A 85 -14.33 6.25 0.15
N SER A 86 -13.51 7.19 -0.31
CA SER A 86 -12.42 6.91 -1.23
C SER A 86 -11.29 6.13 -0.57
N TRP A 87 -10.80 6.58 0.60
CA TRP A 87 -9.80 5.84 1.37
C TRP A 87 -10.33 4.49 1.86
N SER A 88 -11.62 4.43 2.26
CA SER A 88 -12.24 3.14 2.58
C SER A 88 -12.20 2.20 1.38
N SER A 89 -12.53 2.68 0.18
CA SER A 89 -12.51 1.87 -1.04
C SER A 89 -11.09 1.42 -1.38
N MET A 90 -10.10 2.33 -1.31
CA MET A 90 -8.70 2.02 -1.56
C MET A 90 -8.17 0.94 -0.61
N LEU A 91 -8.41 1.11 0.69
CA LEU A 91 -7.83 0.26 1.72
C LEU A 91 -8.54 -1.10 1.85
N THR A 92 -9.84 -1.18 1.51
CA THR A 92 -10.62 -2.42 1.66
C THR A 92 -10.75 -3.23 0.38
N GLY A 93 -10.53 -2.62 -0.80
CA GLY A 93 -10.70 -3.27 -2.09
C GLY A 93 -12.17 -3.48 -2.50
N VAL A 94 -13.12 -2.75 -1.88
CA VAL A 94 -14.55 -2.80 -2.22
C VAL A 94 -15.14 -1.40 -2.33
N TRP A 95 -16.22 -1.26 -3.08
CA TRP A 95 -16.95 0.00 -3.26
C TRP A 95 -17.84 0.35 -2.05
N PRO A 96 -18.30 1.61 -1.91
CA PRO A 96 -19.15 2.09 -0.81
C PRO A 96 -20.39 1.25 -0.54
N GLY A 97 -20.97 0.63 -1.56
CA GLY A 97 -22.11 -0.28 -1.42
C GLY A 97 -21.83 -1.50 -0.52
N LYS A 98 -20.56 -1.86 -0.32
CA LYS A 98 -20.14 -2.97 0.56
C LYS A 98 -19.55 -2.47 1.87
N HIS A 99 -18.56 -1.56 1.84
CA HIS A 99 -17.96 -1.06 3.09
C HIS A 99 -18.84 -0.04 3.83
N GLY A 100 -19.91 0.46 3.22
CA GLY A 100 -20.95 1.26 3.88
C GLY A 100 -20.60 2.74 4.15
N VAL A 101 -19.37 3.17 3.87
CA VAL A 101 -18.94 4.57 4.10
C VAL A 101 -19.34 5.44 2.93
N THR A 102 -20.09 6.52 3.20
CA THR A 102 -20.58 7.47 2.17
C THR A 102 -20.21 8.93 2.47
N ASN A 103 -19.49 9.18 3.55
CA ASN A 103 -19.03 10.52 3.98
C ASN A 103 -17.89 10.39 5.01
N ASN A 104 -17.31 11.53 5.41
CA ASN A 104 -16.23 11.59 6.40
C ASN A 104 -16.64 11.34 7.85
N ASN A 105 -17.93 11.08 8.13
CA ASN A 105 -18.38 10.65 9.45
C ASN A 105 -18.29 9.13 9.64
N PHE A 106 -17.99 8.38 8.59
CA PHE A 106 -17.84 6.93 8.59
C PHE A 106 -19.07 6.17 9.14
N THR A 107 -20.23 6.80 9.15
CA THR A 107 -21.48 6.17 9.58
C THR A 107 -21.84 5.03 8.64
N GLY A 108 -22.20 3.87 9.21
CA GLY A 108 -22.58 2.69 8.43
C GLY A 108 -21.39 1.84 7.95
N ARG A 109 -20.16 2.19 8.36
CA ARG A 109 -18.95 1.42 8.02
C ARG A 109 -19.09 -0.06 8.39
N ASN A 110 -18.63 -0.94 7.51
CA ASN A 110 -18.70 -2.40 7.64
C ASN A 110 -17.31 -3.03 7.52
N TYR A 111 -16.35 -2.53 8.30
CA TYR A 111 -14.97 -3.02 8.28
C TYR A 111 -14.79 -4.39 8.94
N ALA A 112 -15.79 -4.84 9.72
CA ALA A 112 -15.81 -6.22 10.21
C ALA A 112 -15.90 -7.25 9.06
N GLN A 113 -16.68 -6.95 8.02
CA GLN A 113 -16.82 -7.79 6.84
C GLN A 113 -15.78 -7.44 5.75
N TYR A 114 -15.48 -6.17 5.59
CA TYR A 114 -14.54 -5.66 4.59
C TYR A 114 -13.39 -4.89 5.25
N PRO A 115 -12.47 -5.60 5.95
CA PRO A 115 -11.33 -4.97 6.60
C PRO A 115 -10.32 -4.45 5.58
N SER A 116 -9.44 -3.55 6.03
CA SER A 116 -8.33 -3.06 5.19
C SER A 116 -7.37 -4.18 4.80
N PHE A 117 -6.57 -3.94 3.75
CA PHE A 117 -5.55 -4.89 3.32
C PHE A 117 -4.54 -5.20 4.44
N LEU A 118 -4.14 -4.21 5.26
CA LEU A 118 -3.27 -4.45 6.42
C LEU A 118 -3.93 -5.39 7.44
N THR A 119 -5.21 -5.16 7.76
CA THR A 119 -5.95 -6.06 8.64
C THR A 119 -6.08 -7.47 8.05
N ARG A 120 -6.20 -7.61 6.72
CA ARG A 120 -6.20 -8.92 6.06
C ARG A 120 -4.85 -9.60 6.15
N VAL A 121 -3.75 -8.83 6.03
CA VAL A 121 -2.39 -9.36 6.29
C VAL A 121 -2.33 -9.96 7.69
N GLU A 122 -2.72 -9.21 8.71
CA GLU A 122 -2.75 -9.66 10.11
C GLU A 122 -3.58 -10.95 10.32
N GLN A 123 -4.71 -11.05 9.60
CA GLN A 123 -5.63 -12.18 9.72
C GLN A 123 -5.14 -13.45 9.01
N THR A 124 -4.40 -13.30 7.91
CA THR A 124 -4.03 -14.41 7.02
C THR A 124 -2.56 -14.81 7.13
N ARG A 125 -1.70 -13.86 7.41
CA ARG A 125 -0.24 -14.00 7.50
C ARG A 125 0.31 -13.24 8.71
N PRO A 126 -0.06 -13.64 9.94
CA PRO A 126 0.31 -12.91 11.17
C PRO A 126 1.82 -12.88 11.45
N GLU A 127 2.61 -13.57 10.65
CA GLU A 127 4.07 -13.47 10.67
C GLU A 127 4.62 -12.29 9.87
N LEU A 128 3.79 -11.63 9.03
CA LEU A 128 4.17 -10.45 8.27
C LEU A 128 3.91 -9.19 9.11
N ALA A 129 4.93 -8.37 9.26
CA ALA A 129 4.85 -7.15 10.05
C ALA A 129 4.14 -6.03 9.29
N THR A 130 3.14 -5.41 9.92
CA THR A 130 2.35 -4.33 9.35
C THR A 130 2.65 -2.97 10.00
N PHE A 131 2.58 -1.91 9.19
CA PHE A 131 2.80 -0.55 9.63
C PHE A 131 1.83 0.42 8.98
N ALA A 132 1.36 1.42 9.73
CA ALA A 132 0.63 2.57 9.20
C ALA A 132 1.10 3.86 9.85
N ALA A 133 1.34 4.91 9.06
CA ALA A 133 1.59 6.26 9.52
C ALA A 133 0.69 7.25 8.77
N LEU A 134 0.00 8.14 9.49
CA LEU A 134 -0.98 9.05 8.92
C LEU A 134 -1.21 10.29 9.78
N ASP A 135 -1.73 11.35 9.17
CA ASP A 135 -2.09 12.59 9.85
C ASP A 135 -3.58 12.98 9.71
N TRP A 136 -4.39 12.16 9.04
CA TRP A 136 -5.84 12.27 9.09
C TRP A 136 -6.43 11.21 10.04
N LEU A 137 -6.64 11.60 11.30
CA LEU A 137 -7.02 10.70 12.40
C LEU A 137 -8.24 9.82 12.12
N PRO A 138 -9.29 10.23 11.38
CA PRO A 138 -10.46 9.38 11.15
C PRO A 138 -10.17 8.02 10.50
N LEU A 139 -9.05 7.84 9.81
CA LEU A 139 -8.65 6.53 9.29
C LEU A 139 -8.17 5.56 10.37
N ALA A 140 -7.70 6.07 11.52
CA ALA A 140 -7.11 5.29 12.59
C ALA A 140 -7.84 5.42 13.94
N GLU A 141 -8.61 6.50 14.13
CA GLU A 141 -9.20 6.86 15.41
C GLU A 141 -10.69 7.18 15.24
N LEU A 142 -11.52 6.15 15.39
CA LEU A 142 -12.99 6.28 15.47
C LEU A 142 -13.47 5.64 16.76
N PRO A 143 -14.41 6.29 17.49
CA PRO A 143 -14.75 5.93 18.87
C PRO A 143 -15.57 4.65 19.00
N ASP A 144 -16.26 4.18 17.97
CA ASP A 144 -17.29 3.14 18.08
C ASP A 144 -16.87 1.83 17.37
N ASP A 145 -17.52 0.72 17.75
CA ASP A 145 -17.47 -0.54 17.02
C ASP A 145 -18.18 -0.38 15.64
N PRO A 146 -17.60 -0.86 14.52
CA PRO A 146 -16.45 -1.75 14.37
C PRO A 146 -15.07 -1.07 14.38
N GLY A 147 -14.96 0.18 14.77
CA GLY A 147 -13.70 0.93 14.78
C GLY A 147 -13.29 1.50 13.42
N PRO A 148 -12.07 2.03 13.30
CA PRO A 148 -11.54 2.63 12.09
C PRO A 148 -11.10 1.58 11.05
N VAL A 149 -10.85 2.01 9.82
CA VAL A 149 -10.34 1.14 8.75
C VAL A 149 -8.92 0.63 9.01
N LEU A 150 -8.14 1.40 9.78
CA LEU A 150 -6.81 1.03 10.28
C LEU A 150 -6.90 0.81 11.81
N PRO A 151 -7.35 -0.36 12.27
CA PRO A 151 -7.60 -0.61 13.69
C PRO A 151 -6.31 -0.80 14.49
N PRO A 152 -6.40 -0.82 15.85
CA PRO A 152 -5.26 -1.10 16.72
C PRO A 152 -4.63 -2.49 16.56
N ALA A 153 -5.22 -3.36 15.75
CA ALA A 153 -4.68 -4.68 15.45
C ALA A 153 -3.48 -4.65 14.47
N ILE A 154 -3.23 -3.52 13.79
CA ILE A 154 -2.02 -3.29 13.00
C ILE A 154 -0.83 -3.21 13.96
N ASP A 155 0.26 -3.95 13.70
CA ASP A 155 1.42 -4.10 14.59
C ASP A 155 2.00 -2.76 15.04
N THR A 156 2.21 -1.85 14.10
CA THR A 156 2.68 -0.49 14.42
C THR A 156 1.83 0.53 13.71
N ARG A 157 1.29 1.46 14.51
CA ARG A 157 0.48 2.56 13.99
C ARG A 157 0.92 3.87 14.62
N VAL A 158 1.26 4.85 13.78
CA VAL A 158 1.70 6.18 14.19
C VAL A 158 0.73 7.20 13.62
N THR A 159 0.19 8.06 14.48
CA THR A 159 -0.77 9.09 14.10
C THR A 159 -0.30 10.46 14.53
N PHE A 160 -0.52 11.45 13.68
CA PHE A 160 -0.36 12.85 13.98
C PHE A 160 -1.68 13.56 13.64
N ASP A 161 -1.97 14.69 14.22
CA ASP A 161 -3.17 15.45 13.87
C ASP A 161 -2.80 16.61 12.93
N GLY A 162 -3.11 16.49 11.65
CA GLY A 162 -2.85 17.53 10.65
C GLY A 162 -3.53 18.86 10.96
N TYR A 163 -4.68 18.83 11.63
CA TYR A 163 -5.35 20.07 12.09
C TYR A 163 -4.63 20.75 13.27
N GLU A 164 -3.96 19.97 14.12
CA GLU A 164 -3.21 20.50 15.28
C GLU A 164 -1.83 21.01 14.86
N HIS A 165 -1.09 20.22 14.06
CA HIS A 165 0.30 20.53 13.69
C HIS A 165 0.42 21.42 12.47
N GLY A 166 -0.61 21.43 11.58
CA GLY A 166 -0.52 21.95 10.22
C GLY A 166 -0.07 20.84 9.26
N TRP A 167 -0.78 20.71 8.13
CA TRP A 167 -0.71 19.54 7.26
C TRP A 167 0.68 19.30 6.66
N ALA A 168 1.34 20.35 6.16
CA ALA A 168 2.70 20.21 5.63
C ALA A 168 3.72 19.75 6.68
N GLU A 169 3.57 20.17 7.96
CA GLU A 169 4.41 19.71 9.07
C GLU A 169 4.05 18.28 9.47
N ALA A 170 2.76 17.96 9.54
CA ALA A 170 2.26 16.64 9.87
C ALA A 170 2.69 15.59 8.83
N ASP A 171 2.61 15.90 7.52
CA ASP A 171 3.16 15.06 6.44
C ASP A 171 4.66 14.78 6.66
N GLY A 172 5.41 15.79 7.11
CA GLY A 172 6.83 15.64 7.47
C GLY A 172 7.02 14.66 8.64
N MET A 173 6.22 14.80 9.71
CA MET A 173 6.27 13.91 10.88
C MET A 173 5.89 12.48 10.53
N VAL A 174 4.85 12.28 9.70
CA VAL A 174 4.45 10.97 9.16
C VAL A 174 5.59 10.35 8.38
N THR A 175 6.21 11.12 7.49
CA THR A 175 7.33 10.66 6.66
C THR A 175 8.53 10.25 7.52
N GLU A 176 8.92 11.07 8.50
CA GLU A 176 10.03 10.79 9.40
C GLU A 176 9.78 9.52 10.22
N ALA A 177 8.56 9.34 10.74
CA ALA A 177 8.18 8.13 11.47
C ALA A 177 8.27 6.87 10.59
N ALA A 178 7.79 6.94 9.35
CA ALA A 178 7.88 5.83 8.40
C ALA A 178 9.34 5.53 8.00
N VAL A 179 10.15 6.56 7.76
CA VAL A 179 11.59 6.41 7.48
C VAL A 179 12.32 5.78 8.66
N ALA A 180 12.03 6.20 9.89
CA ALA A 180 12.62 5.59 11.09
C ALA A 180 12.24 4.11 11.21
N HIS A 181 10.95 3.79 11.00
CA HIS A 181 10.47 2.40 11.03
C HIS A 181 11.11 1.52 9.96
N LEU A 182 11.25 2.01 8.72
CA LEU A 182 11.94 1.31 7.64
C LEU A 182 13.42 1.01 7.94
N ARG A 183 14.09 1.85 8.74
CA ARG A 183 15.50 1.68 9.15
C ARG A 183 15.68 0.77 10.34
N GLU A 184 14.74 0.79 11.28
CA GLU A 184 14.89 0.16 12.61
C GLU A 184 14.14 -1.16 12.73
N ALA A 185 13.12 -1.37 11.90
CA ALA A 185 12.27 -2.56 11.87
C ALA A 185 12.36 -3.31 10.54
N ASP A 186 11.64 -4.41 10.45
CA ASP A 186 11.55 -5.25 9.25
C ASP A 186 10.10 -5.39 8.76
N PRO A 187 9.45 -4.28 8.32
CA PRO A 187 8.06 -4.31 7.90
C PRO A 187 7.88 -4.96 6.54
N ASP A 188 6.76 -5.69 6.38
CA ASP A 188 6.38 -6.34 5.12
C ASP A 188 5.28 -5.58 4.38
N ALA A 189 4.35 -4.95 5.10
CA ALA A 189 3.24 -4.20 4.52
C ALA A 189 3.06 -2.84 5.22
N LEU A 190 3.18 -1.76 4.45
CA LEU A 190 3.12 -0.40 4.98
C LEU A 190 2.05 0.43 4.26
N PHE A 191 1.40 1.31 5.01
CA PHE A 191 0.60 2.41 4.50
C PHE A 191 1.07 3.73 5.10
N VAL A 192 1.36 4.70 4.23
CA VAL A 192 1.75 6.07 4.60
C VAL A 192 0.77 7.03 3.93
N TYR A 193 0.17 7.92 4.70
CA TYR A 193 -0.80 8.90 4.23
C TYR A 193 -0.24 10.32 4.38
N LEU A 194 -0.41 11.14 3.34
CA LEU A 194 0.01 12.54 3.28
C LEU A 194 -1.20 13.40 2.91
N GLY A 195 -1.58 14.35 3.77
CA GLY A 195 -2.82 15.12 3.67
C GLY A 195 -2.70 16.54 3.12
N ASP A 196 -1.48 17.12 3.03
CA ASP A 196 -1.28 18.53 2.71
C ASP A 196 -1.86 19.01 1.38
N PRO A 197 -1.77 18.27 0.25
CA PRO A 197 -2.35 18.76 -1.01
C PRO A 197 -3.86 18.98 -0.94
N ASP A 198 -4.60 18.07 -0.27
CA ASP A 198 -6.03 18.23 -0.08
C ASP A 198 -6.37 19.49 0.67
N GLU A 199 -5.82 19.67 1.84
CA GLU A 199 -6.09 20.80 2.71
C GLU A 199 -5.59 22.14 2.15
N THR A 200 -4.46 22.14 1.47
CA THR A 200 -3.96 23.32 0.76
C THR A 200 -4.93 23.72 -0.35
N SER A 201 -5.48 22.76 -1.08
CA SER A 201 -6.43 23.04 -2.14
C SER A 201 -7.78 23.58 -1.63
N HIS A 202 -8.22 23.17 -0.44
CA HIS A 202 -9.42 23.73 0.20
C HIS A 202 -9.29 25.22 0.48
N ARG A 203 -8.07 25.71 0.70
CA ARG A 203 -7.80 27.14 1.02
C ARG A 203 -7.47 27.97 -0.20
N HIS A 204 -6.80 27.38 -1.20
CA HIS A 204 -6.16 28.11 -2.29
C HIS A 204 -6.65 27.70 -3.69
N GLY A 205 -7.53 26.69 -3.78
CA GLY A 205 -7.90 26.06 -5.04
C GLY A 205 -6.83 25.03 -5.50
N SER A 206 -7.16 24.28 -6.54
CA SER A 206 -6.36 23.12 -6.96
C SER A 206 -5.57 23.34 -8.27
N ILE A 207 -5.30 24.59 -8.63
CA ILE A 207 -4.53 24.95 -9.84
C ILE A 207 -3.45 26.01 -9.58
N GLY A 208 -3.47 26.63 -8.40
CA GLY A 208 -2.55 27.70 -8.00
C GLY A 208 -1.17 27.22 -7.57
N THR A 209 -0.31 28.17 -7.23
CA THR A 209 1.08 27.92 -6.83
C THR A 209 1.15 27.13 -5.54
N GLU A 210 0.34 27.47 -4.54
CA GLU A 210 0.34 26.85 -3.22
C GLU A 210 0.04 25.34 -3.32
N TYR A 211 -0.93 24.98 -4.15
CA TYR A 211 -1.27 23.57 -4.38
C TYR A 211 -0.16 22.81 -5.12
N ARG A 212 0.47 23.46 -6.11
CA ARG A 212 1.62 22.87 -6.83
C ARG A 212 2.82 22.70 -5.90
N ASP A 213 3.05 23.64 -4.99
CA ASP A 213 4.12 23.55 -3.98
C ASP A 213 3.85 22.40 -2.99
N ALA A 214 2.60 22.19 -2.58
CA ALA A 214 2.19 21.06 -1.75
C ALA A 214 2.44 19.71 -2.46
N ILE A 215 2.08 19.59 -3.74
CA ILE A 215 2.39 18.38 -4.54
C ILE A 215 3.91 18.16 -4.63
N ALA A 216 4.69 19.23 -4.89
CA ALA A 216 6.15 19.14 -4.93
C ALA A 216 6.76 18.79 -3.57
N LEU A 217 6.11 19.18 -2.46
CA LEU A 217 6.51 18.74 -1.11
C LEU A 217 6.23 17.25 -0.90
N SER A 218 5.05 16.78 -1.29
CA SER A 218 4.72 15.34 -1.22
C SER A 218 5.69 14.49 -2.05
N ASP A 219 6.15 14.97 -3.22
CA ASP A 219 7.20 14.29 -4.00
C ASP A 219 8.51 14.14 -3.21
N ARG A 220 8.92 15.17 -2.46
CA ARG A 220 10.11 15.06 -1.59
C ARG A 220 9.92 14.01 -0.49
N HIS A 221 8.73 13.93 0.10
CA HIS A 221 8.40 12.90 1.08
C HIS A 221 8.43 11.49 0.46
N VAL A 222 7.91 11.32 -0.75
CA VAL A 222 8.05 10.08 -1.52
C VAL A 222 9.54 9.74 -1.70
N GLY A 223 10.37 10.71 -2.09
CA GLY A 223 11.81 10.51 -2.24
C GLY A 223 12.47 10.00 -0.96
N MET A 224 12.16 10.60 0.19
CA MET A 224 12.70 10.18 1.50
C MET A 224 12.30 8.72 1.85
N LEU A 225 11.08 8.33 1.58
CA LEU A 225 10.58 6.97 1.80
C LEU A 225 11.29 5.96 0.89
N ILE A 226 11.42 6.27 -0.40
CA ILE A 226 12.10 5.40 -1.36
C ILE A 226 13.59 5.26 -1.05
N ASP A 227 14.25 6.34 -0.63
CA ASP A 227 15.64 6.28 -0.20
C ASP A 227 15.81 5.43 1.06
N ALA A 228 14.85 5.49 2.00
CA ALA A 228 14.86 4.63 3.17
C ALA A 228 14.68 3.14 2.81
N VAL A 229 13.78 2.81 1.87
CA VAL A 229 13.63 1.44 1.33
C VAL A 229 14.94 0.96 0.71
N ARG A 230 15.55 1.75 -0.18
CA ARG A 230 16.78 1.40 -0.90
C ARG A 230 18.00 1.28 0.02
N ALA A 231 18.02 2.02 1.13
CA ALA A 231 19.10 2.01 2.11
C ALA A 231 19.05 0.81 3.07
N ARG A 232 18.03 -0.03 3.01
CA ARG A 232 17.93 -1.22 3.85
C ARG A 232 19.03 -2.21 3.50
N PRO A 233 19.74 -2.76 4.50
CA PRO A 233 20.77 -3.78 4.24
C PRO A 233 20.22 -5.02 3.53
N THR A 234 18.96 -5.34 3.73
CA THR A 234 18.24 -6.49 3.17
C THR A 234 17.61 -6.20 1.80
N HIS A 235 17.61 -4.94 1.35
CA HIS A 235 16.97 -4.52 0.09
C HIS A 235 17.31 -5.39 -1.14
N PRO A 236 18.55 -5.90 -1.32
CA PRO A 236 18.87 -6.76 -2.47
C PRO A 236 18.11 -8.11 -2.48
N ASP A 237 17.63 -8.56 -1.32
CA ASP A 237 16.90 -9.80 -1.13
C ASP A 237 15.39 -9.58 -0.96
N GLU A 238 14.92 -8.34 -1.16
CA GLU A 238 13.53 -7.92 -1.01
C GLU A 238 12.89 -7.62 -2.37
N ASP A 239 11.63 -8.01 -2.56
CA ASP A 239 10.83 -7.66 -3.74
C ASP A 239 9.79 -6.60 -3.34
N TRP A 240 10.21 -5.34 -3.39
CA TRP A 240 9.36 -4.22 -3.04
C TRP A 240 8.39 -3.86 -4.17
N LEU A 241 7.11 -3.79 -3.84
CA LEU A 241 6.09 -3.12 -4.64
C LEU A 241 5.77 -1.77 -3.99
N ILE A 242 6.12 -0.70 -4.67
CA ILE A 242 5.76 0.67 -4.29
C ILE A 242 4.46 1.02 -5.00
N LEU A 243 3.41 1.27 -4.25
CA LEU A 243 2.13 1.77 -4.75
C LEU A 243 1.98 3.23 -4.33
N ILE A 244 1.62 4.11 -5.26
CA ILE A 244 1.28 5.51 -4.96
C ILE A 244 -0.05 5.83 -5.63
N SER A 245 -0.96 6.44 -4.89
CA SER A 245 -2.23 6.89 -5.44
C SER A 245 -2.77 8.09 -4.67
N THR A 246 -3.73 8.77 -5.28
CA THR A 246 -4.61 9.71 -4.60
C THR A 246 -5.99 9.08 -4.45
N ASP A 247 -6.75 9.57 -3.51
CA ASP A 247 -8.09 9.05 -3.20
C ASP A 247 -9.18 9.68 -4.07
N HIS A 248 -9.07 10.95 -4.43
CA HIS A 248 -9.96 11.66 -5.35
C HIS A 248 -9.23 12.79 -6.08
N GLY A 249 -9.82 13.22 -7.19
CA GLY A 249 -9.46 14.48 -7.82
C GLY A 249 -10.27 15.64 -7.27
N ARG A 250 -10.23 16.79 -7.94
CA ARG A 250 -10.83 18.04 -7.46
C ARG A 250 -11.23 18.95 -8.61
N ARG A 251 -12.21 19.83 -8.36
CA ARG A 251 -12.49 20.97 -9.23
C ARG A 251 -11.41 22.06 -9.08
N PRO A 252 -11.23 22.95 -10.07
CA PRO A 252 -10.24 24.02 -10.01
C PRO A 252 -10.37 24.96 -8.80
N ASP A 253 -11.59 25.11 -8.26
CA ASP A 253 -11.87 25.91 -7.07
C ASP A 253 -11.46 25.21 -5.75
N GLY A 254 -10.93 23.99 -5.82
CA GLY A 254 -10.53 23.18 -4.68
C GLY A 254 -11.65 22.31 -4.10
N GLY A 255 -12.88 22.43 -4.63
CA GLY A 255 -14.00 21.58 -4.19
C GLY A 255 -13.91 20.15 -4.74
N HIS A 256 -14.49 19.21 -4.01
CA HIS A 256 -14.64 17.80 -4.40
C HIS A 256 -15.91 17.20 -3.75
N GLY A 257 -16.21 15.94 -4.04
CA GLY A 257 -17.36 15.23 -3.49
C GLY A 257 -18.47 15.00 -4.51
N GLY A 258 -18.32 15.52 -5.72
CA GLY A 258 -19.21 15.31 -6.84
C GLY A 258 -18.81 14.13 -7.74
N ASP A 259 -19.28 14.19 -8.98
CA ASP A 259 -19.07 13.18 -9.99
C ASP A 259 -18.50 13.77 -11.31
N SER A 260 -17.98 15.01 -11.27
CA SER A 260 -17.31 15.59 -12.42
C SER A 260 -16.07 14.76 -12.83
N PRO A 261 -15.65 14.80 -14.09
CA PRO A 261 -14.45 14.07 -14.52
C PRO A 261 -13.21 14.42 -13.67
N GLU A 262 -13.04 15.69 -13.30
CA GLU A 262 -11.91 16.17 -12.50
C GLU A 262 -11.93 15.63 -11.07
N GLU A 263 -13.12 15.44 -10.48
CA GLU A 263 -13.28 14.90 -9.14
C GLU A 263 -13.12 13.37 -9.11
N MET A 264 -13.53 12.69 -10.19
CA MET A 264 -13.57 11.25 -10.28
C MET A 264 -12.27 10.62 -10.81
N THR A 265 -11.40 11.42 -11.44
CA THR A 265 -10.16 10.90 -12.03
C THR A 265 -9.03 10.97 -11.00
N ILE A 266 -8.36 9.83 -10.83
CA ILE A 266 -7.20 9.66 -9.95
C ILE A 266 -6.03 9.06 -10.74
N PHE A 267 -4.82 9.16 -10.19
CA PHE A 267 -3.69 8.39 -10.69
C PHE A 267 -3.47 7.15 -9.82
N ILE A 268 -2.90 6.11 -10.42
CA ILE A 268 -2.33 4.97 -9.70
C ILE A 268 -0.96 4.68 -10.31
N LEU A 269 0.03 4.53 -9.45
CA LEU A 269 1.39 4.16 -9.78
C LEU A 269 1.76 2.88 -9.05
N ALA A 270 2.38 1.93 -9.75
CA ALA A 270 3.00 0.75 -9.18
C ALA A 270 4.43 0.63 -9.72
N SER A 271 5.42 0.48 -8.84
CA SER A 271 6.83 0.40 -9.24
C SER A 271 7.58 -0.62 -8.38
N GLY A 272 8.45 -1.37 -9.01
CA GLY A 272 9.26 -2.40 -8.39
C GLY A 272 9.55 -3.56 -9.35
N PRO A 273 10.37 -4.54 -8.96
CA PRO A 273 10.71 -5.66 -9.83
C PRO A 273 9.49 -6.43 -10.37
N ALA A 274 8.42 -6.50 -9.58
CA ALA A 274 7.19 -7.20 -9.95
C ALA A 274 6.49 -6.56 -11.17
N THR A 275 6.69 -5.25 -11.43
CA THR A 275 5.97 -4.53 -12.50
C THR A 275 6.62 -4.64 -13.88
N ALA A 276 7.82 -5.24 -13.98
CA ALA A 276 8.61 -5.28 -15.23
C ALA A 276 7.89 -5.92 -16.42
N ASP A 277 7.04 -6.91 -16.14
CA ASP A 277 6.31 -7.66 -17.16
C ASP A 277 4.80 -7.31 -17.19
N TRP A 278 4.37 -6.25 -16.49
CA TRP A 278 2.97 -5.88 -16.48
C TRP A 278 2.56 -5.31 -17.85
N PRO A 279 1.33 -5.61 -18.32
CA PRO A 279 0.81 -5.04 -19.56
C PRO A 279 0.65 -3.52 -19.43
N GLU A 280 0.53 -2.84 -20.56
CA GLU A 280 0.17 -1.42 -20.60
C GLU A 280 -1.06 -1.14 -19.74
N PRO A 281 -1.13 0.03 -19.09
CA PRO A 281 -2.25 0.37 -18.24
C PRO A 281 -3.59 0.29 -18.95
N GLY A 282 -4.49 -0.51 -18.38
CA GLY A 282 -5.89 -0.57 -18.75
C GLY A 282 -6.77 0.18 -17.75
N PRO A 283 -8.12 0.12 -17.90
CA PRO A 283 -9.03 0.73 -16.94
C PRO A 283 -8.74 0.22 -15.53
N ALA A 284 -8.53 1.12 -14.58
CA ALA A 284 -8.24 0.82 -13.18
C ALA A 284 -9.18 1.58 -12.25
N GLY A 285 -9.41 1.04 -11.06
CA GLY A 285 -10.19 1.68 -10.02
C GLY A 285 -9.44 1.71 -8.70
N ILE A 286 -9.82 2.61 -7.84
CA ILE A 286 -9.22 2.78 -6.51
C ILE A 286 -9.24 1.48 -5.69
N VAL A 287 -10.24 0.62 -5.90
CA VAL A 287 -10.38 -0.68 -5.23
C VAL A 287 -9.33 -1.72 -5.66
N ASP A 288 -8.65 -1.49 -6.78
CA ASP A 288 -7.63 -2.40 -7.29
C ASP A 288 -6.33 -2.33 -6.45
N VAL A 289 -6.11 -1.22 -5.74
CA VAL A 289 -4.88 -0.95 -4.96
C VAL A 289 -4.69 -1.98 -3.84
N ALA A 290 -5.69 -2.16 -2.97
CA ALA A 290 -5.62 -3.14 -1.88
C ALA A 290 -5.42 -4.56 -2.39
N VAL A 291 -6.12 -4.93 -3.47
CA VAL A 291 -6.05 -6.28 -4.04
C VAL A 291 -4.67 -6.55 -4.65
N THR A 292 -4.07 -5.52 -5.26
CA THR A 292 -2.70 -5.57 -5.79
C THR A 292 -1.68 -5.77 -4.66
N ALA A 293 -1.81 -5.04 -3.56
CA ALA A 293 -0.95 -5.18 -2.40
C ALA A 293 -1.00 -6.61 -1.82
N LEU A 294 -2.21 -7.14 -1.61
CA LEU A 294 -2.41 -8.52 -1.11
C LEU A 294 -1.82 -9.56 -2.05
N ALA A 295 -2.09 -9.44 -3.36
CA ALA A 295 -1.58 -10.38 -4.35
C ALA A 295 -0.05 -10.38 -4.41
N HIS A 296 0.61 -9.20 -4.33
CA HIS A 296 2.06 -9.10 -4.31
C HIS A 296 2.67 -9.78 -3.07
N LEU A 297 2.03 -9.64 -1.91
CA LEU A 297 2.44 -10.33 -0.67
C LEU A 297 2.21 -11.85 -0.69
N GLY A 298 1.72 -12.40 -1.82
CA GLY A 298 1.42 -13.82 -1.96
C GLY A 298 0.21 -14.28 -1.17
N ILE A 299 -0.67 -13.35 -0.80
CA ILE A 299 -1.93 -13.67 -0.13
C ILE A 299 -2.97 -14.05 -1.19
N GLU A 300 -3.44 -15.29 -1.13
CA GLU A 300 -4.50 -15.77 -2.00
C GLU A 300 -5.80 -15.02 -1.72
N ILE A 301 -6.39 -14.45 -2.75
CA ILE A 301 -7.64 -13.71 -2.64
C ILE A 301 -8.80 -14.71 -2.56
N ASP A 302 -9.32 -14.91 -1.35
CA ASP A 302 -10.50 -15.77 -1.15
C ASP A 302 -11.73 -15.13 -1.83
N PRO A 303 -12.39 -15.83 -2.77
CA PRO A 303 -13.64 -15.35 -3.38
C PRO A 303 -14.73 -14.98 -2.36
N ALA A 304 -14.72 -15.59 -1.18
CA ALA A 304 -15.66 -15.28 -0.10
C ALA A 304 -15.47 -13.87 0.49
N TRP A 305 -14.31 -13.25 0.29
CA TRP A 305 -14.11 -11.86 0.69
C TRP A 305 -14.93 -10.88 -0.16
N GLY A 306 -15.34 -11.32 -1.35
CA GLY A 306 -16.21 -10.53 -2.22
C GLY A 306 -15.58 -9.20 -2.62
N LEU A 307 -14.25 -9.14 -2.85
CA LEU A 307 -13.57 -7.92 -3.28
C LEU A 307 -14.10 -7.48 -4.65
N ASP A 308 -14.18 -6.17 -4.86
CA ASP A 308 -14.57 -5.59 -6.15
C ASP A 308 -13.35 -5.30 -7.03
N GLY A 309 -12.21 -5.03 -6.38
CA GLY A 309 -10.94 -4.82 -7.04
C GLY A 309 -10.31 -6.12 -7.55
N ARG A 310 -9.28 -5.97 -8.36
CA ARG A 310 -8.44 -7.05 -8.88
C ARG A 310 -6.98 -6.58 -8.91
N PRO A 311 -6.02 -7.50 -8.95
CA PRO A 311 -4.63 -7.11 -9.06
C PRO A 311 -4.38 -6.31 -10.35
N LEU A 312 -3.69 -5.19 -10.23
CA LEU A 312 -3.12 -4.47 -11.37
C LEU A 312 -2.09 -5.36 -12.07
N GLY A 313 -1.80 -5.08 -13.34
CA GLY A 313 -0.84 -5.88 -14.10
C GLY A 313 -1.37 -7.24 -14.56
N THR A 314 -2.62 -7.57 -14.32
CA THR A 314 -3.28 -8.77 -14.86
C THR A 314 -4.08 -8.44 -16.13
N GLU A 315 -4.09 -9.37 -17.11
CA GLU A 315 -4.94 -9.24 -18.28
C GLU A 315 -6.42 -9.21 -17.88
N ARG A 316 -7.22 -8.41 -18.61
CA ARG A 316 -8.67 -8.25 -18.37
C ARG A 316 -9.48 -9.25 -19.14
#